data_62fb97b65dbdbb2ee6acd6930529cb10
#
_entry.id   62fb97b65dbdbb2ee6acd6930529cb10
#
_cell.length_a   1.000
_cell.length_b   1.000
_cell.length_c   1.000
_cell.angle_alpha   90.00
_cell.angle_beta   90.00
_cell.angle_gamma   90.00
#
_symmetry.space_group_name_H-M   'P 1'
#
loop_
_entity.id
_entity.type
_entity.pdbx_description
1 polymer ?
#
loop_
_entity_poly.entity_id
_entity_poly.type
_entity_poly.pdbx_seq_one_letter_code
_entity_poly.pdbx_strand_id
1 'polypeptide(L)'
;SPTQRYEITVELVDPPADVKNISGAAYFSIPDVICMPTPDRIAGYTPGSRYEKKFPLVPTGNNTYRGHIFLDWPIDEDYYGLGVCKWELAYVDATVARSNEFLQITRLSSAELLSLSDATAYCREEMRDKFDKTCFTPSDPARAEELGLISYLVKVKPSRTN
;
A
#
# COMPACT_ATOMS: atom_id res chain seq x y z
N SER A 1 -14.22 11.06 -15.17
CA SER A 1 -13.90 10.96 -13.75
C SER A 1 -13.81 9.49 -13.33
N PRO A 2 -12.95 9.17 -12.34
CA PRO A 2 -12.78 7.80 -11.87
C PRO A 2 -14.07 7.21 -11.31
N THR A 3 -14.32 5.93 -11.59
CA THR A 3 -15.58 5.24 -11.25
C THR A 3 -15.36 3.91 -10.49
N GLN A 4 -14.20 3.29 -10.65
CA GLN A 4 -13.90 1.99 -10.02
C GLN A 4 -13.37 2.18 -8.60
N ARG A 5 -14.28 2.43 -7.67
CA ARG A 5 -13.99 2.83 -6.30
C ARG A 5 -13.87 1.63 -5.36
N TYR A 6 -12.83 1.67 -4.53
CA TYR A 6 -12.64 0.77 -3.38
C TYR A 6 -12.43 1.58 -2.11
N GLU A 7 -12.95 1.10 -0.99
CA GLU A 7 -12.65 1.61 0.33
C GLU A 7 -11.51 0.80 0.93
N ILE A 8 -10.56 1.49 1.54
CA ILE A 8 -9.46 0.89 2.29
C ILE A 8 -9.68 1.24 3.76
N THR A 9 -9.88 0.23 4.58
CA THR A 9 -9.97 0.35 6.04
C THR A 9 -8.67 -0.14 6.66
N VAL A 10 -8.04 0.69 7.49
CA VAL A 10 -6.83 0.33 8.24
C VAL A 10 -7.20 0.29 9.72
N GLU A 11 -6.98 -0.85 10.35
CA GLU A 11 -7.22 -1.07 11.77
C GLU A 11 -5.89 -1.36 12.48
N LEU A 12 -5.58 -0.60 13.52
CA LEU A 12 -4.43 -0.84 14.38
C LEU A 12 -4.90 -1.59 15.63
N VAL A 13 -4.27 -2.71 15.94
CA VAL A 13 -4.54 -3.51 17.13
C VAL A 13 -3.41 -3.32 18.11
N ASP A 14 -3.70 -2.77 19.28
CA ASP A 14 -2.74 -2.44 20.33
C ASP A 14 -1.59 -1.54 19.86
N PRO A 15 -1.88 -0.42 19.16
CA PRO A 15 -0.83 0.42 18.60
C PRO A 15 0.01 1.09 19.69
N PRO A 16 1.29 1.40 19.40
CA PRO A 16 2.09 2.21 20.31
C PRO A 16 1.52 3.62 20.44
N ALA A 17 1.75 4.25 21.62
CA ALA A 17 1.20 5.56 21.92
C ALA A 17 1.77 6.70 21.06
N ASP A 18 2.91 6.48 20.41
CA ASP A 18 3.63 7.49 19.62
C ASP A 18 3.29 7.48 18.13
N VAL A 19 2.20 6.85 17.72
CA VAL A 19 1.70 6.96 16.34
C VAL A 19 1.29 8.40 16.07
N LYS A 20 1.94 9.03 15.09
CA LYS A 20 1.66 10.43 14.72
C LYS A 20 0.63 10.53 13.61
N ASN A 21 0.77 9.69 12.60
CA ASN A 21 0.01 9.80 11.36
C ASN A 21 -0.09 8.46 10.66
N ILE A 22 -1.20 8.28 9.96
CA ILE A 22 -1.41 7.16 9.06
C ILE A 22 -1.78 7.71 7.69
N SER A 23 -1.09 7.25 6.66
CA SER A 23 -1.29 7.69 5.29
C SER A 23 -1.38 6.51 4.33
N GLY A 24 -2.03 6.74 3.20
CA GLY A 24 -2.17 5.74 2.14
C GLY A 24 -1.55 6.20 0.83
N ALA A 25 -1.06 5.24 0.04
CA ALA A 25 -0.61 5.46 -1.32
C ALA A 25 -0.98 4.26 -2.19
N ALA A 26 -1.49 4.53 -3.38
CA ALA A 26 -1.76 3.52 -4.40
C ALA A 26 -0.72 3.64 -5.51
N TYR A 27 -0.15 2.52 -5.91
CA TYR A 27 0.90 2.45 -6.91
C TYR A 27 0.40 1.72 -8.14
N PHE A 28 0.58 2.35 -9.28
CA PHE A 28 0.17 1.83 -10.58
C PHE A 28 1.38 1.67 -11.49
N SER A 29 1.28 0.74 -12.42
CA SER A 29 2.29 0.52 -13.45
C SER A 29 1.64 0.22 -14.79
N ILE A 30 2.41 0.40 -15.84
CA ILE A 30 2.08 -0.08 -17.18
C ILE A 30 2.88 -1.36 -17.39
N PRO A 31 2.27 -2.55 -17.26
CA PRO A 31 3.01 -3.81 -17.35
C PRO A 31 3.45 -4.11 -18.78
N ASP A 32 2.64 -3.74 -19.77
CA ASP A 32 3.00 -3.88 -21.17
C ASP A 32 3.50 -2.52 -21.71
N VAL A 33 4.81 -2.41 -21.82
CA VAL A 33 5.51 -1.19 -22.25
C VAL A 33 5.64 -1.05 -23.77
N ILE A 34 5.01 -1.92 -24.56
CA ILE A 34 4.99 -1.84 -26.04
C ILE A 34 4.44 -0.51 -26.55
N CYS A 35 3.50 0.09 -25.79
CA CYS A 35 2.93 1.40 -26.06
C CYS A 35 3.89 2.57 -25.78
N MET A 36 5.08 2.31 -25.25
CA MET A 36 6.05 3.32 -24.83
C MET A 36 7.28 3.32 -25.74
N PRO A 37 8.00 4.44 -25.85
CA PRO A 37 9.29 4.48 -26.53
C PRO A 37 10.26 3.45 -25.95
N THR A 38 11.22 3.01 -26.76
CA THR A 38 12.22 2.02 -26.35
C THR A 38 12.85 2.44 -25.02
N PRO A 39 12.84 1.58 -24.00
CA PRO A 39 13.41 1.90 -22.71
C PRO A 39 14.89 2.17 -22.79
N ASP A 40 15.40 3.07 -21.95
CA ASP A 40 16.82 3.28 -21.77
C ASP A 40 17.45 2.00 -21.21
N ARG A 41 18.23 1.31 -22.04
CA ARG A 41 18.89 0.05 -21.67
C ARG A 41 19.92 0.23 -20.55
N ILE A 42 20.43 1.44 -20.35
CA ILE A 42 21.43 1.73 -19.31
C ILE A 42 20.73 1.87 -17.95
N ALA A 43 19.55 2.50 -17.91
CA ALA A 43 18.81 2.73 -16.68
C ALA A 43 17.99 1.52 -16.20
N GLY A 44 17.74 0.54 -17.06
CA GLY A 44 17.01 -0.69 -16.71
C GLY A 44 15.52 -0.50 -16.36
N TYR A 45 14.95 0.68 -16.64
CA TYR A 45 13.54 0.96 -16.44
C TYR A 45 12.97 1.82 -17.58
N THR A 46 11.65 1.81 -17.72
CA THR A 46 10.94 2.65 -18.69
C THR A 46 10.37 3.87 -17.96
N PRO A 47 10.90 5.09 -18.22
CA PRO A 47 10.36 6.31 -17.60
C PRO A 47 8.88 6.51 -17.91
N GLY A 48 8.10 6.95 -16.91
CA GLY A 48 6.68 7.21 -17.08
C GLY A 48 5.78 5.98 -16.97
N SER A 49 6.34 4.77 -16.76
CA SER A 49 5.56 3.53 -16.58
C SER A 49 5.05 3.30 -15.16
N ARG A 50 5.27 4.23 -14.25
CA ARG A 50 4.86 4.16 -12.84
C ARG A 50 4.14 5.44 -12.43
N TYR A 51 3.11 5.25 -11.61
CA TYR A 51 2.32 6.35 -11.07
C TYR A 51 1.98 6.05 -9.61
N GLU A 52 2.19 7.05 -8.74
CA GLU A 52 1.81 7.00 -7.34
C GLU A 52 0.71 8.01 -7.08
N LYS A 53 -0.34 7.57 -6.38
CA LYS A 53 -1.40 8.45 -5.90
C LYS A 53 -1.55 8.31 -4.40
N LYS A 54 -1.22 9.37 -3.67
CA LYS A 54 -1.49 9.45 -2.23
C LYS A 54 -2.97 9.70 -1.99
N PHE A 55 -3.50 9.08 -0.94
CA PHE A 55 -4.87 9.30 -0.49
C PHE A 55 -4.93 9.42 1.03
N PRO A 56 -5.86 10.22 1.56
CA PRO A 56 -5.99 10.39 3.00
C PRO A 56 -6.61 9.13 3.63
N LEU A 57 -6.11 8.78 4.81
CA LEU A 57 -6.73 7.83 5.73
C LEU A 57 -7.26 8.63 6.91
N VAL A 58 -8.58 8.72 7.00
CA VAL A 58 -9.28 9.54 7.99
C VAL A 58 -9.67 8.68 9.18
N PRO A 59 -9.37 9.11 10.43
CA PRO A 59 -9.78 8.36 11.62
C PRO A 59 -11.31 8.29 11.73
N THR A 60 -11.81 7.09 12.03
CA THR A 60 -13.24 6.82 12.20
C THR A 60 -13.58 6.32 13.62
N GLY A 61 -12.59 6.29 14.53
CA GLY A 61 -12.70 5.82 15.91
C GLY A 61 -12.04 4.46 16.13
N ASN A 62 -11.75 4.12 17.39
CA ASN A 62 -11.20 2.82 17.80
C ASN A 62 -9.96 2.37 16.98
N ASN A 63 -9.00 3.28 16.75
CA ASN A 63 -7.80 3.00 15.97
C ASN A 63 -8.08 2.50 14.54
N THR A 64 -9.18 2.94 13.98
CA THR A 64 -9.62 2.60 12.62
C THR A 64 -9.58 3.85 11.74
N TYR A 65 -9.10 3.68 10.51
CA TYR A 65 -8.93 4.75 9.52
C TYR A 65 -9.53 4.29 8.20
N ARG A 66 -10.15 5.21 7.46
CA ARG A 66 -10.75 4.91 6.15
C ARG A 66 -10.30 5.88 5.09
N GLY A 67 -10.08 5.34 3.91
CA GLY A 67 -9.80 6.11 2.71
C GLY A 67 -10.37 5.42 1.49
N HIS A 68 -10.27 6.08 0.34
CA HIS A 68 -10.77 5.55 -0.91
C HIS A 68 -9.69 5.61 -1.99
N ILE A 69 -9.68 4.59 -2.82
CA ILE A 69 -8.89 4.55 -4.03
C ILE A 69 -9.79 4.26 -5.23
N PHE A 70 -9.31 4.61 -6.41
CA PHE A 70 -9.97 4.29 -7.67
C PHE A 70 -8.97 3.58 -8.57
N LEU A 71 -9.36 2.44 -9.13
CA LEU A 71 -8.48 1.68 -10.03
C LEU A 71 -8.21 2.42 -11.34
N ASP A 72 -9.11 3.30 -11.71
CA ASP A 72 -9.08 4.11 -12.92
C ASP A 72 -8.62 5.58 -12.65
N TRP A 73 -7.77 5.79 -11.64
CA TRP A 73 -7.13 7.09 -11.42
C TRP A 73 -6.19 7.47 -12.57
N PRO A 74 -5.25 6.61 -13.00
CA PRO A 74 -4.51 6.91 -14.22
C PRO A 74 -5.38 6.61 -15.45
N ILE A 75 -5.19 7.39 -16.49
CA ILE A 75 -6.00 7.29 -17.71
C ILE A 75 -5.27 6.41 -18.72
N ASP A 76 -5.98 5.40 -19.23
CA ASP A 76 -5.50 4.60 -20.35
C ASP A 76 -5.55 5.45 -21.61
N GLU A 77 -4.42 5.72 -22.22
CA GLU A 77 -4.31 6.63 -23.36
C GLU A 77 -3.11 6.29 -24.25
N ASP A 78 -3.19 6.65 -25.50
CA ASP A 78 -2.07 6.59 -26.43
C ASP A 78 -1.17 7.83 -26.25
N TYR A 79 -0.28 7.77 -25.26
CA TYR A 79 0.58 8.89 -24.91
C TYR A 79 1.67 9.19 -25.93
N TYR A 80 2.04 8.22 -26.76
CA TYR A 80 3.22 8.30 -27.61
C TYR A 80 2.95 8.00 -29.10
N GLY A 81 1.71 7.72 -29.47
CA GLY A 81 1.37 7.32 -30.84
C GLY A 81 1.78 5.87 -31.18
N LEU A 82 2.02 5.04 -30.14
CA LEU A 82 2.44 3.64 -30.26
C LEU A 82 1.36 2.64 -29.83
N GLY A 83 0.17 3.11 -29.57
CA GLY A 83 -0.93 2.34 -29.03
C GLY A 83 -1.28 2.73 -27.59
N VAL A 84 -2.46 2.31 -27.14
CA VAL A 84 -2.95 2.67 -25.80
C VAL A 84 -2.16 1.99 -24.72
N CYS A 85 -1.57 2.77 -23.82
CA CYS A 85 -0.97 2.28 -22.59
C CYS A 85 -2.04 2.02 -21.54
N LYS A 86 -2.05 0.82 -20.98
CA LYS A 86 -3.01 0.41 -19.94
C LYS A 86 -2.33 0.39 -18.58
N TRP A 87 -2.95 1.08 -17.64
CA TRP A 87 -2.50 1.11 -16.26
C TRP A 87 -3.13 -0.01 -15.44
N GLU A 88 -2.34 -0.60 -14.59
CA GLU A 88 -2.80 -1.58 -13.62
C GLU A 88 -2.33 -1.19 -12.22
N LEU A 89 -3.20 -1.43 -11.22
CA LEU A 89 -2.81 -1.30 -9.83
C LEU A 89 -1.77 -2.36 -9.49
N ALA A 90 -0.62 -1.93 -8.98
CA ALA A 90 0.41 -2.83 -8.49
C ALA A 90 0.14 -3.21 -7.03
N TYR A 91 -0.03 -2.23 -6.16
CA TYR A 91 -0.30 -2.43 -4.74
C TYR A 91 -0.78 -1.14 -4.07
N VAL A 92 -1.27 -1.29 -2.85
CA VAL A 92 -1.63 -0.18 -1.96
C VAL A 92 -0.80 -0.30 -0.69
N ASP A 93 -0.19 0.79 -0.25
CA ASP A 93 0.54 0.87 1.00
C ASP A 93 -0.23 1.69 2.04
N ALA A 94 -0.31 1.17 3.25
CA ALA A 94 -0.70 1.91 4.44
C ALA A 94 0.56 2.14 5.28
N THR A 95 0.87 3.40 5.57
CA THR A 95 2.08 3.79 6.28
C THR A 95 1.72 4.36 7.65
N VAL A 96 2.27 3.75 8.70
CA VAL A 96 2.21 4.24 10.08
C VAL A 96 3.48 5.05 10.35
N ALA A 97 3.33 6.33 10.60
CA ALA A 97 4.44 7.21 10.97
C ALA A 97 4.52 7.34 12.50
N ARG A 98 5.69 7.08 13.06
CA ARG A 98 6.00 7.13 14.48
C ARG A 98 6.73 8.43 14.84
N SER A 99 6.73 8.79 16.13
CA SER A 99 7.37 10.02 16.64
C SER A 99 8.88 10.12 16.42
N ASN A 100 9.54 8.99 16.28
CA ASN A 100 10.97 8.87 15.98
C ASN A 100 11.29 8.86 14.47
N GLU A 101 10.36 9.35 13.65
CA GLU A 101 10.46 9.38 12.18
C GLU A 101 10.50 8.00 11.51
N PHE A 102 10.20 6.93 12.24
CA PHE A 102 10.08 5.60 11.65
C PHE A 102 8.77 5.45 10.89
N LEU A 103 8.89 4.85 9.72
CA LEU A 103 7.77 4.51 8.87
C LEU A 103 7.61 2.99 8.84
N GLN A 104 6.42 2.52 9.24
CA GLN A 104 6.07 1.11 9.18
C GLN A 104 5.01 0.93 8.11
N ILE A 105 5.34 0.15 7.07
CA ILE A 105 4.53 0.01 5.88
C ILE A 105 3.87 -1.36 5.85
N THR A 106 2.55 -1.37 5.64
CA THR A 106 1.77 -2.57 5.37
C THR A 106 1.26 -2.52 3.94
N ARG A 107 1.58 -3.53 3.16
CA ARG A 107 1.24 -3.61 1.75
C ARG A 107 0.07 -4.54 1.50
N LEU A 108 -0.90 -4.06 0.73
CA LEU A 108 -1.99 -4.81 0.15
C LEU A 108 -1.72 -4.99 -1.33
N SER A 109 -1.56 -6.23 -1.79
CA SER A 109 -1.35 -6.51 -3.22
C SER A 109 -2.61 -6.23 -4.04
N SER A 110 -2.45 -6.05 -5.35
CA SER A 110 -3.60 -5.92 -6.25
C SER A 110 -4.50 -7.16 -6.21
N ALA A 111 -3.92 -8.36 -6.10
CA ALA A 111 -4.68 -9.61 -6.00
C ALA A 111 -5.54 -9.65 -4.72
N GLU A 112 -5.00 -9.23 -3.59
CA GLU A 112 -5.74 -9.12 -2.32
C GLU A 112 -6.86 -8.09 -2.42
N LEU A 113 -6.59 -6.92 -3.01
CA LEU A 113 -7.61 -5.90 -3.21
C LEU A 113 -8.77 -6.42 -4.07
N LEU A 114 -8.47 -7.00 -5.21
CA LEU A 114 -9.48 -7.47 -6.17
C LEU A 114 -10.29 -8.66 -5.64
N SER A 115 -9.69 -9.51 -4.82
CA SER A 115 -10.38 -10.62 -4.13
C SER A 115 -11.05 -10.21 -2.83
N LEU A 116 -10.94 -8.94 -2.42
CA LEU A 116 -11.42 -8.41 -1.14
C LEU A 116 -10.86 -9.18 0.07
N SER A 117 -9.60 -9.58 -0.03
CA SER A 117 -8.87 -10.27 1.02
C SER A 117 -8.13 -9.28 1.90
N ASP A 118 -8.15 -9.50 3.21
CA ASP A 118 -7.44 -8.66 4.16
C ASP A 118 -5.93 -8.94 4.12
N ALA A 119 -5.12 -7.91 4.34
CA ALA A 119 -3.71 -8.05 4.62
C ALA A 119 -3.45 -7.71 6.09
N THR A 120 -2.72 -8.56 6.79
CA THR A 120 -2.32 -8.33 8.19
C THR A 120 -0.80 -8.29 8.28
N ALA A 121 -0.27 -7.19 8.79
CA ALA A 121 1.12 -7.07 9.14
C ALA A 121 1.29 -7.11 10.66
N TYR A 122 2.36 -7.76 11.08
CA TYR A 122 2.76 -7.93 12.47
C TYR A 122 3.94 -7.02 12.74
N CYS A 123 3.76 -6.09 13.65
CA CYS A 123 4.69 -4.98 13.85
C CYS A 123 5.35 -5.02 15.22
N ARG A 124 6.55 -4.43 15.30
CA ARG A 124 7.24 -4.20 16.55
C ARG A 124 7.12 -2.74 16.95
N GLU A 125 6.93 -2.50 18.23
CA GLU A 125 6.97 -1.15 18.79
C GLU A 125 8.39 -0.59 18.75
N GLU A 126 9.36 -1.41 19.14
CA GLU A 126 10.78 -1.05 19.11
C GLU A 126 11.44 -1.57 17.84
N MET A 127 12.23 -0.74 17.22
CA MET A 127 13.03 -1.11 16.06
C MET A 127 14.40 -1.59 16.51
N ARG A 128 14.87 -2.71 15.95
CA ARG A 128 16.19 -3.26 16.25
C ARG A 128 17.31 -2.42 15.63
N ASP A 129 17.06 -1.83 14.47
CA ASP A 129 17.98 -0.94 13.78
C ASP A 129 17.24 0.04 12.83
N LYS A 130 17.98 0.97 12.27
CA LYS A 130 17.42 1.99 11.35
C LYS A 130 16.85 1.46 10.04
N PHE A 131 17.08 0.19 9.72
CA PHE A 131 16.56 -0.45 8.49
C PHE A 131 15.27 -1.22 8.73
N ASP A 132 14.89 -1.46 9.97
CA ASP A 132 13.66 -2.16 10.36
C ASP A 132 12.46 -1.22 10.24
N LYS A 133 12.12 -0.85 9.00
CA LYS A 133 11.09 0.16 8.69
C LYS A 133 9.72 -0.42 8.36
N THR A 134 9.65 -1.71 8.14
CA THR A 134 8.43 -2.38 7.72
C THR A 134 7.91 -3.33 8.77
N CYS A 135 6.59 -3.47 8.83
CA CYS A 135 5.96 -4.58 9.50
C CYS A 135 6.17 -5.86 8.68
N PHE A 136 6.06 -7.01 9.28
CA PHE A 136 6.35 -8.29 8.63
C PHE A 136 5.16 -9.25 8.72
N THR A 137 5.16 -10.26 7.86
CA THR A 137 4.21 -11.37 7.93
C THR A 137 4.96 -12.63 8.32
N PRO A 138 4.87 -13.09 9.59
CA PRO A 138 5.57 -14.29 10.04
C PRO A 138 4.93 -15.54 9.45
N SER A 139 5.74 -16.57 9.20
CA SER A 139 5.26 -17.89 8.80
C SER A 139 4.47 -18.61 9.89
N ASP A 140 4.79 -18.32 11.15
CA ASP A 140 4.10 -18.82 12.34
C ASP A 140 3.83 -17.65 13.30
N PRO A 141 2.63 -17.01 13.19
CA PRO A 141 2.27 -15.88 14.04
C PRO A 141 2.21 -16.22 15.53
N ALA A 142 1.73 -17.38 15.90
CA ALA A 142 1.63 -17.81 17.31
C ALA A 142 3.02 -17.94 17.92
N ARG A 143 3.96 -18.53 17.20
CA ARG A 143 5.34 -18.66 17.66
C ARG A 143 6.05 -17.31 17.77
N ALA A 144 5.81 -16.41 16.82
CA ALA A 144 6.35 -15.06 16.86
C ALA A 144 5.82 -14.28 18.09
N GLU A 145 4.55 -14.45 18.43
CA GLU A 145 3.95 -13.84 19.62
C GLU A 145 4.55 -14.40 20.90
N GLU A 146 4.69 -15.72 21.03
CA GLU A 146 5.36 -16.37 22.17
C GLU A 146 6.79 -15.86 22.39
N LEU A 147 7.51 -15.58 21.31
CA LEU A 147 8.88 -15.04 21.35
C LEU A 147 8.95 -13.53 21.60
N GLY A 148 7.81 -12.85 21.78
CA GLY A 148 7.76 -11.40 21.99
C GLY A 148 8.21 -10.59 20.79
N LEU A 149 8.10 -11.13 19.58
CA LEU A 149 8.50 -10.47 18.34
C LEU A 149 7.43 -9.54 17.77
N ILE A 150 6.21 -9.59 18.32
CA ILE A 150 5.06 -8.82 17.86
C ILE A 150 4.58 -7.93 18.99
N SER A 151 4.45 -6.63 18.72
CA SER A 151 3.93 -5.65 19.67
C SER A 151 2.53 -5.19 19.29
N TYR A 152 2.25 -5.03 17.99
CA TYR A 152 0.95 -4.61 17.50
C TYR A 152 0.69 -5.13 16.07
N LEU A 153 -0.56 -5.02 15.62
CA LEU A 153 -0.97 -5.44 14.29
C LEU A 153 -1.47 -4.26 13.48
N VAL A 154 -1.23 -4.31 12.17
CA VAL A 154 -1.87 -3.45 11.18
C VAL A 154 -2.69 -4.34 10.24
N LYS A 155 -3.99 -4.12 10.22
CA LYS A 155 -4.91 -4.84 9.31
C LYS A 155 -5.41 -3.88 8.24
N VAL A 156 -5.21 -4.26 6.99
CA VAL A 156 -5.69 -3.48 5.83
C VAL A 156 -6.80 -4.29 5.16
N LYS A 157 -7.99 -3.73 5.13
CA LYS A 157 -9.21 -4.40 4.67
C LYS A 157 -9.79 -3.66 3.47
N PRO A 158 -9.79 -4.27 2.28
CA PRO A 158 -10.44 -3.69 1.13
C PRO A 158 -11.94 -4.00 1.13
N SER A 159 -12.74 -3.06 0.67
CA SER A 159 -14.14 -3.30 0.33
C SER A 159 -14.50 -2.55 -0.95
N ARG A 160 -15.41 -3.15 -1.72
CA ARG A 160 -15.88 -2.51 -2.95
C ARG A 160 -17.04 -1.57 -2.60
N THR A 161 -16.96 -0.34 -3.09
CA THR A 161 -18.04 0.63 -2.94
C THR A 161 -18.65 0.94 -4.31
N ASN A 162 -19.96 0.88 -4.37
CA ASN A 162 -20.72 1.21 -5.58
C ASN A 162 -20.75 2.72 -5.83
#